data_01183eb339fbdd33f62f9a48ba888a66
#
_entry.id   01183eb339fbdd33f62f9a48ba888a66
#
_cell.length_a   1.000
_cell.length_b   1.000
_cell.length_c   1.000
_cell.angle_alpha   90.00
_cell.angle_beta   90.00
_cell.angle_gamma   90.00
#
_symmetry.space_group_name_H-M   'P 1'
#
loop_
_entity.id
_entity.type
_entity.pdbx_description
1 polymer ?
#
loop_
_entity_poly.entity_id
_entity_poly.type
_entity_poly.pdbx_seq_one_letter_code
_entity_poly.pdbx_strand_id
1 'polypeptide(L)'
;GAAVCENFGNKHFYYTSLIMNCYYDCEYCYLQGMYPSANIVIFVNIDEVFNELESLLKEHPVYICISYDTDLLALEGFTGFVKEFIKFSACHKNLTVECRTKSANIGIIKKYMDEGLDVPANFIFAWTLSPALIAEKYEHKTPDFTSRLKAVKEASKLGLSLRLCFDPVLKVPDYEVLYGDMLERVFSEIAPHCLRDISIGGFRTSKDFLSKMRKRRESSAILSYSYVLEDGVYSYGSEENKKLTGFLIDRSAGYIDKSKIFTWE
;
A
#
# COMPACT_ATOMS: atom_id res chain seq x y z
N GLY A 1 12.81 -5.24 -10.82
CA GLY A 1 11.59 -4.80 -10.15
C GLY A 1 10.36 -5.40 -10.82
N ALA A 2 9.27 -5.61 -10.10
CA ALA A 2 8.05 -6.13 -10.68
C ALA A 2 7.44 -5.07 -11.63
N ALA A 3 7.12 -5.47 -12.87
CA ALA A 3 6.56 -4.59 -13.91
C ALA A 3 5.21 -3.95 -13.55
N VAL A 4 4.62 -4.34 -12.43
CA VAL A 4 3.29 -3.91 -11.95
C VAL A 4 3.34 -3.01 -10.70
N CYS A 5 4.53 -2.53 -10.31
CA CYS A 5 4.71 -1.68 -9.13
C CYS A 5 5.23 -0.30 -9.49
N GLU A 6 4.63 0.72 -8.88
CA GLU A 6 5.16 2.08 -8.93
C GLU A 6 6.48 2.17 -8.16
N ASN A 7 7.50 2.72 -8.78
CA ASN A 7 8.83 2.86 -8.20
C ASN A 7 9.10 4.26 -7.61
N PHE A 8 8.12 5.16 -7.70
CA PHE A 8 8.18 6.53 -7.17
C PHE A 8 9.42 7.32 -7.63
N GLY A 9 9.84 7.08 -8.88
CA GLY A 9 11.04 7.71 -9.47
C GLY A 9 12.38 7.17 -8.96
N ASN A 10 12.37 6.05 -8.22
CA ASN A 10 13.60 5.45 -7.68
C ASN A 10 14.17 4.40 -8.63
N LYS A 11 15.40 4.61 -9.10
CA LYS A 11 16.11 3.67 -9.99
C LYS A 11 16.33 2.30 -9.34
N HIS A 12 16.62 2.29 -8.04
CA HIS A 12 16.96 1.10 -7.26
C HIS A 12 15.82 0.79 -6.27
N PHE A 13 14.73 0.29 -6.83
CA PHE A 13 13.52 -0.10 -6.11
C PHE A 13 13.51 -1.62 -5.88
N TYR A 14 13.33 -1.99 -4.62
CA TYR A 14 13.30 -3.38 -4.16
C TYR A 14 12.04 -3.65 -3.34
N TYR A 15 11.77 -4.92 -3.11
CA TYR A 15 10.78 -5.37 -2.13
C TYR A 15 11.31 -6.63 -1.44
N THR A 16 10.84 -6.87 -0.24
CA THR A 16 11.14 -8.09 0.52
C THR A 16 9.87 -8.71 1.05
N SER A 17 9.88 -10.04 1.14
CA SER A 17 8.78 -10.85 1.63
C SER A 17 9.20 -11.51 2.95
N LEU A 18 9.06 -10.77 4.06
CA LEU A 18 9.30 -11.31 5.40
C LEU A 18 8.18 -12.23 5.88
N ILE A 19 6.98 -12.04 5.33
CA ILE A 19 5.80 -12.84 5.61
C ILE A 19 5.09 -13.10 4.29
N MET A 20 4.78 -14.35 4.00
CA MET A 20 3.93 -14.74 2.88
C MET A 20 2.48 -14.81 3.33
N ASN A 21 1.58 -14.37 2.48
CA ASN A 21 0.16 -14.19 2.70
C ASN A 21 -0.20 -13.06 3.68
N CYS A 22 -1.42 -12.59 3.55
CA CYS A 22 -1.93 -11.48 4.34
C CYS A 22 -3.04 -11.97 5.29
N TYR A 23 -3.10 -11.40 6.48
CA TYR A 23 -4.19 -11.63 7.43
C TYR A 23 -5.53 -11.13 6.89
N TYR A 24 -5.51 -10.07 6.06
CA TYR A 24 -6.70 -9.54 5.41
C TYR A 24 -7.10 -10.38 4.20
N ASP A 25 -8.37 -10.27 3.82
CA ASP A 25 -8.98 -11.10 2.81
C ASP A 25 -9.67 -10.26 1.72
N CYS A 26 -8.94 -9.30 1.13
CA CYS A 26 -9.46 -8.45 0.05
C CYS A 26 -9.72 -9.27 -1.21
N GLU A 27 -10.91 -9.12 -1.83
CA GLU A 27 -11.30 -9.91 -3.00
C GLU A 27 -10.38 -9.71 -4.21
N TYR A 28 -9.87 -8.51 -4.39
CA TYR A 28 -9.01 -8.12 -5.50
C TYR A 28 -7.52 -8.37 -5.25
N CYS A 29 -7.15 -8.97 -4.09
CA CYS A 29 -5.75 -9.14 -3.72
C CYS A 29 -5.06 -10.21 -4.58
N TYR A 30 -3.98 -9.83 -5.26
CA TYR A 30 -3.21 -10.73 -6.11
C TYR A 30 -2.58 -11.91 -5.36
N LEU A 31 -2.39 -11.81 -4.03
CA LEU A 31 -1.87 -12.89 -3.20
C LEU A 31 -2.76 -14.15 -3.27
N GLN A 32 -4.06 -13.97 -3.51
CA GLN A 32 -4.98 -15.09 -3.71
C GLN A 32 -4.66 -15.88 -5.00
N GLY A 33 -4.03 -15.25 -5.98
CA GLY A 33 -3.58 -15.91 -7.20
C GLY A 33 -2.12 -16.38 -7.13
N MET A 34 -1.31 -15.73 -6.29
CA MET A 34 0.12 -15.99 -6.16
C MET A 34 0.40 -17.26 -5.36
N TYR A 35 -0.18 -17.38 -4.18
CA TYR A 35 0.09 -18.49 -3.27
C TYR A 35 -0.94 -19.63 -3.38
N PRO A 36 -0.47 -20.89 -3.24
CA PRO A 36 -1.36 -22.07 -3.32
C PRO A 36 -2.26 -22.24 -2.10
N SER A 37 -1.87 -21.69 -0.95
CA SER A 37 -2.61 -21.77 0.32
C SER A 37 -2.76 -20.40 0.96
N ALA A 38 -3.62 -20.29 1.97
CA ALA A 38 -3.80 -19.09 2.78
C ALA A 38 -2.98 -19.13 4.09
N ASN A 39 -2.06 -20.07 4.23
CA ASN A 39 -1.20 -20.16 5.41
C ASN A 39 -0.25 -18.97 5.46
N ILE A 40 -0.19 -18.31 6.62
CA ILE A 40 0.81 -17.28 6.88
C ILE A 40 2.12 -17.98 7.19
N VAL A 41 3.17 -17.64 6.44
CA VAL A 41 4.55 -18.13 6.64
C VAL A 41 5.41 -16.94 7.04
N ILE A 42 6.08 -17.04 8.18
CA ILE A 42 6.94 -15.98 8.72
C ILE A 42 8.39 -16.44 8.60
N PHE A 43 9.21 -15.63 7.92
CA PHE A 43 10.64 -15.83 7.80
C PHE A 43 11.33 -15.10 8.95
N VAL A 44 11.99 -15.86 9.83
CA VAL A 44 12.58 -15.32 11.06
C VAL A 44 14.00 -14.78 10.88
N ASN A 45 14.60 -15.00 9.71
CA ASN A 45 15.97 -14.64 9.37
C ASN A 45 16.11 -13.19 8.87
N ILE A 46 15.53 -12.23 9.58
CA ILE A 46 15.55 -10.80 9.20
C ILE A 46 16.97 -10.24 9.06
N ASP A 47 17.92 -10.78 9.82
CA ASP A 47 19.33 -10.39 9.76
C ASP A 47 19.96 -10.61 8.38
N GLU A 48 19.54 -11.66 7.65
CA GLU A 48 20.00 -11.91 6.28
C GLU A 48 19.50 -10.79 5.32
N VAL A 49 18.27 -10.30 5.52
CA VAL A 49 17.73 -9.19 4.76
C VAL A 49 18.52 -7.91 5.03
N PHE A 50 18.88 -7.65 6.28
CA PHE A 50 19.69 -6.48 6.64
C PHE A 50 21.10 -6.56 6.07
N ASN A 51 21.76 -7.73 6.11
CA ASN A 51 23.08 -7.95 5.51
C ASN A 51 23.08 -7.70 4.00
N GLU A 52 22.03 -8.15 3.30
CA GLU A 52 21.86 -7.88 1.86
C GLU A 52 21.65 -6.40 1.58
N LEU A 53 20.81 -5.72 2.39
CA LEU A 53 20.60 -4.28 2.28
C LEU A 53 21.87 -3.49 2.54
N GLU A 54 22.70 -3.86 3.52
CA GLU A 54 23.98 -3.23 3.76
C GLU A 54 24.93 -3.37 2.56
N SER A 55 24.89 -4.51 1.89
CA SER A 55 25.69 -4.76 0.69
C SER A 55 25.25 -3.86 -0.46
N LEU A 56 23.94 -3.76 -0.70
CA LEU A 56 23.36 -2.87 -1.73
C LEU A 56 23.64 -1.38 -1.43
N LEU A 57 23.53 -0.98 -0.16
CA LEU A 57 23.73 0.41 0.28
C LEU A 57 25.17 0.91 0.12
N LYS A 58 26.15 0.00 0.01
CA LYS A 58 27.54 0.35 -0.36
C LYS A 58 27.68 0.76 -1.83
N GLU A 59 26.78 0.30 -2.69
CA GLU A 59 26.85 0.52 -4.12
C GLU A 59 25.98 1.71 -4.56
N HIS A 60 24.78 1.87 -3.97
CA HIS A 60 23.81 2.90 -4.38
C HIS A 60 22.74 3.13 -3.29
N PRO A 61 22.01 4.27 -3.35
CA PRO A 61 20.79 4.45 -2.55
C PRO A 61 19.75 3.36 -2.84
N VAL A 62 19.02 2.94 -1.81
CA VAL A 62 18.00 1.87 -1.90
C VAL A 62 16.64 2.40 -1.50
N TYR A 63 15.62 2.07 -2.27
CA TYR A 63 14.21 2.17 -1.88
C TYR A 63 13.65 0.75 -1.75
N ILE A 64 13.12 0.40 -0.58
CA ILE A 64 12.56 -0.93 -0.33
C ILE A 64 11.13 -0.86 0.21
N CYS A 65 10.23 -1.63 -0.39
CA CYS A 65 8.91 -1.92 0.16
C CYS A 65 8.97 -3.22 0.99
N ILE A 66 8.63 -3.14 2.28
CA ILE A 66 8.76 -4.26 3.23
C ILE A 66 7.46 -5.04 3.47
N SER A 67 6.34 -4.56 2.94
CA SER A 67 5.00 -5.14 3.17
C SER A 67 4.32 -5.53 1.86
N TYR A 68 5.07 -6.12 0.93
CA TYR A 68 4.58 -6.42 -0.41
C TYR A 68 3.61 -7.61 -0.41
N ASP A 69 3.95 -8.68 0.31
CA ASP A 69 3.21 -9.94 0.33
C ASP A 69 2.34 -10.12 1.59
N THR A 70 2.20 -9.04 2.37
CA THR A 70 1.44 -9.06 3.63
C THR A 70 1.10 -7.64 4.08
N ASP A 71 0.42 -7.50 5.22
CA ASP A 71 0.31 -6.25 5.96
C ASP A 71 1.14 -6.37 7.26
N LEU A 72 2.40 -5.89 7.23
CA LEU A 72 3.31 -6.03 8.37
C LEU A 72 2.80 -5.28 9.60
N LEU A 73 2.20 -4.09 9.44
CA LEU A 73 1.70 -3.32 10.58
C LEU A 73 0.54 -4.03 11.29
N ALA A 74 -0.26 -4.81 10.55
CA ALA A 74 -1.31 -5.63 11.16
C ALA A 74 -0.74 -6.73 12.06
N LEU A 75 0.44 -7.25 11.75
CA LEU A 75 1.12 -8.34 12.47
C LEU A 75 2.23 -7.85 13.37
N GLU A 76 2.46 -6.54 13.47
CA GLU A 76 3.59 -5.95 14.19
C GLU A 76 3.63 -6.35 15.66
N GLY A 77 2.47 -6.43 16.33
CA GLY A 77 2.39 -6.86 17.73
C GLY A 77 2.91 -8.28 17.98
N PHE A 78 3.01 -9.10 16.95
CA PHE A 78 3.53 -10.47 17.01
C PHE A 78 4.96 -10.57 16.51
N THR A 79 5.31 -9.84 15.42
CA THR A 79 6.59 -10.02 14.71
C THR A 79 7.67 -9.02 15.12
N GLY A 80 7.30 -7.78 15.43
CA GLY A 80 8.24 -6.69 15.69
C GLY A 80 9.05 -6.23 14.46
N PHE A 81 8.74 -6.69 13.26
CA PHE A 81 9.53 -6.43 12.06
C PHE A 81 9.54 -4.96 11.65
N VAL A 82 8.40 -4.26 11.79
CA VAL A 82 8.34 -2.82 11.49
C VAL A 82 9.30 -2.05 12.41
N LYS A 83 9.33 -2.40 13.70
CA LYS A 83 10.26 -1.81 14.68
C LYS A 83 11.72 -2.00 14.28
N GLU A 84 12.09 -3.20 13.86
CA GLU A 84 13.47 -3.50 13.46
C GLU A 84 13.86 -2.74 12.17
N PHE A 85 12.96 -2.63 11.18
CA PHE A 85 13.21 -1.80 10.00
C PHE A 85 13.27 -0.30 10.30
N ILE A 86 12.50 0.20 11.26
CA ILE A 86 12.62 1.61 11.73
C ILE A 86 14.03 1.84 12.29
N LYS A 87 14.52 0.97 13.19
CA LYS A 87 15.88 1.06 13.74
C LYS A 87 16.94 1.00 12.66
N PHE A 88 16.82 0.05 11.73
CA PHE A 88 17.76 -0.12 10.63
C PHE A 88 17.80 1.11 9.73
N SER A 89 16.63 1.67 9.37
CA SER A 89 16.55 2.86 8.52
C SER A 89 17.11 4.12 9.20
N ALA A 90 17.02 4.23 10.52
CA ALA A 90 17.60 5.34 11.27
C ALA A 90 19.13 5.41 11.14
N CYS A 91 19.79 4.26 10.96
CA CYS A 91 21.23 4.16 10.77
C CYS A 91 21.69 4.39 9.31
N HIS A 92 20.77 4.42 8.33
CA HIS A 92 21.09 4.42 6.90
C HIS A 92 20.35 5.53 6.15
N LYS A 93 20.97 6.71 6.00
CA LYS A 93 20.35 7.89 5.36
C LYS A 93 20.04 7.70 3.86
N ASN A 94 20.77 6.81 3.18
CA ASN A 94 20.58 6.47 1.77
C ASN A 94 19.60 5.28 1.54
N LEU A 95 18.95 4.80 2.62
CA LEU A 95 17.86 3.84 2.56
C LEU A 95 16.52 4.57 2.71
N THR A 96 15.56 4.27 1.84
CA THR A 96 14.15 4.63 2.04
C THR A 96 13.36 3.33 2.22
N VAL A 97 12.60 3.25 3.30
CA VAL A 97 11.74 2.10 3.61
C VAL A 97 10.27 2.49 3.48
N GLU A 98 9.49 1.71 2.74
CA GLU A 98 8.04 1.87 2.66
C GLU A 98 7.34 0.69 3.35
N CYS A 99 6.49 0.99 4.33
CA CYS A 99 5.56 0.05 4.95
C CYS A 99 4.14 0.36 4.49
N ARG A 100 3.64 -0.37 3.49
CA ARG A 100 2.26 -0.22 2.98
C ARG A 100 1.30 -0.99 3.85
N THR A 101 0.15 -0.37 4.21
CA THR A 101 -0.78 -0.98 5.17
C THR A 101 -2.23 -0.55 4.95
N LYS A 102 -3.15 -1.42 5.36
CA LYS A 102 -4.58 -1.13 5.63
C LYS A 102 -4.91 -1.20 7.12
N SER A 103 -3.90 -1.43 7.97
CA SER A 103 -4.08 -1.58 9.41
C SER A 103 -4.45 -0.26 10.08
N ALA A 104 -5.24 -0.34 11.14
CA ALA A 104 -5.50 0.76 12.06
C ALA A 104 -4.58 0.74 13.30
N ASN A 105 -3.56 -0.13 13.32
CA ASN A 105 -2.71 -0.41 14.49
C ASN A 105 -1.57 0.62 14.67
N ILE A 106 -1.88 1.91 14.55
CA ILE A 106 -0.88 2.98 14.78
C ILE A 106 -0.48 3.08 16.26
N GLY A 107 -1.33 2.61 17.17
CA GLY A 107 -1.05 2.63 18.60
C GLY A 107 0.23 1.90 19.00
N ILE A 108 0.64 0.86 18.24
CA ILE A 108 1.88 0.15 18.51
C ILE A 108 3.11 1.00 18.17
N ILE A 109 3.05 1.77 17.10
CA ILE A 109 4.13 2.69 16.71
C ILE A 109 4.23 3.82 17.75
N LYS A 110 3.07 4.40 18.14
CA LYS A 110 3.06 5.38 19.21
C LYS A 110 3.70 4.84 20.49
N LYS A 111 3.36 3.62 20.91
CA LYS A 111 3.98 2.96 22.05
C LYS A 111 5.50 2.88 21.91
N TYR A 112 6.01 2.47 20.75
CA TYR A 112 7.46 2.41 20.51
C TYR A 112 8.12 3.79 20.61
N MET A 113 7.47 4.84 20.10
CA MET A 113 7.97 6.22 20.23
C MET A 113 7.96 6.70 21.70
N ASP A 114 6.92 6.37 22.45
CA ASP A 114 6.83 6.67 23.90
C ASP A 114 7.92 5.91 24.69
N GLU A 115 8.38 4.76 24.19
CA GLU A 115 9.52 3.96 24.72
C GLU A 115 10.89 4.46 24.22
N GLY A 116 10.93 5.54 23.43
CA GLY A 116 12.16 6.18 22.96
C GLY A 116 12.62 5.77 21.55
N LEU A 117 11.79 5.06 20.77
CA LEU A 117 12.10 4.81 19.37
C LEU A 117 11.92 6.09 18.55
N ASP A 118 12.98 6.55 17.90
CA ASP A 118 12.91 7.60 16.89
C ASP A 118 12.54 7.01 15.53
N VAL A 119 11.51 7.57 14.86
CA VAL A 119 11.08 7.15 13.53
C VAL A 119 11.61 8.14 12.50
N PRO A 120 12.60 7.75 11.70
CA PRO A 120 13.25 8.67 10.78
C PRO A 120 12.38 9.00 9.56
N ALA A 121 12.59 10.17 8.94
CA ALA A 121 11.80 10.65 7.80
C ALA A 121 11.93 9.78 6.53
N ASN A 122 12.96 8.93 6.45
CA ASN A 122 13.15 7.95 5.37
C ASN A 122 12.38 6.64 5.59
N PHE A 123 11.65 6.48 6.71
CA PHE A 123 10.68 5.42 6.91
C PHE A 123 9.26 5.94 6.60
N ILE A 124 8.66 5.44 5.53
CA ILE A 124 7.38 5.89 4.99
C ILE A 124 6.28 4.92 5.40
N PHE A 125 5.25 5.41 6.08
CA PHE A 125 3.99 4.68 6.28
C PHE A 125 3.05 5.00 5.12
N ALA A 126 2.71 4.00 4.33
CA ALA A 126 1.89 4.13 3.13
C ALA A 126 0.50 3.50 3.37
N TRP A 127 -0.49 4.32 3.76
CA TRP A 127 -1.85 3.83 4.01
C TRP A 127 -2.66 3.70 2.73
N THR A 128 -3.19 2.50 2.49
CA THR A 128 -4.21 2.28 1.46
C THR A 128 -5.57 2.64 2.00
N LEU A 129 -6.22 3.59 1.35
CA LEU A 129 -7.58 4.02 1.62
C LEU A 129 -8.49 3.72 0.43
N SER A 130 -9.68 3.23 0.72
CA SER A 130 -10.75 2.98 -0.26
C SER A 130 -12.06 3.58 0.26
N PRO A 131 -12.98 4.01 -0.61
CA PRO A 131 -14.30 4.46 -0.18
C PRO A 131 -14.97 3.46 0.77
N ALA A 132 -15.71 3.96 1.75
CA ALA A 132 -16.29 3.12 2.82
C ALA A 132 -17.08 1.92 2.28
N LEU A 133 -17.94 2.13 1.27
CA LEU A 133 -18.71 1.04 0.65
C LEU A 133 -17.83 0.02 -0.10
N ILE A 134 -16.72 0.46 -0.69
CA ILE A 134 -15.76 -0.44 -1.34
C ILE A 134 -15.02 -1.26 -0.30
N ALA A 135 -14.56 -0.61 0.78
CA ALA A 135 -13.88 -1.30 1.88
C ALA A 135 -14.80 -2.34 2.53
N GLU A 136 -16.04 -2.00 2.84
CA GLU A 136 -17.02 -2.90 3.42
C GLU A 136 -17.30 -4.11 2.51
N LYS A 137 -17.49 -3.86 1.21
CA LYS A 137 -17.93 -4.90 0.27
C LYS A 137 -16.80 -5.82 -0.19
N TYR A 138 -15.57 -5.32 -0.35
CA TYR A 138 -14.50 -6.05 -1.05
C TYR A 138 -13.22 -6.22 -0.24
N GLU A 139 -13.06 -5.56 0.90
CA GLU A 139 -11.85 -5.64 1.73
C GLU A 139 -12.14 -6.35 3.06
N HIS A 140 -12.47 -7.62 2.98
CA HIS A 140 -12.86 -8.41 4.14
C HIS A 140 -11.74 -8.51 5.17
N LYS A 141 -12.12 -8.52 6.46
CA LYS A 141 -11.24 -8.58 7.63
C LYS A 141 -10.31 -7.36 7.80
N THR A 142 -10.39 -6.36 6.93
CA THR A 142 -9.65 -5.11 7.14
C THR A 142 -10.39 -4.18 8.09
N PRO A 143 -9.69 -3.26 8.79
CA PRO A 143 -10.35 -2.13 9.43
C PRO A 143 -11.16 -1.32 8.41
N ASP A 144 -12.30 -0.77 8.83
CA ASP A 144 -13.12 0.08 7.99
C ASP A 144 -12.39 1.40 7.62
N PHE A 145 -12.97 2.13 6.66
CA PHE A 145 -12.39 3.39 6.20
C PHE A 145 -12.18 4.40 7.34
N THR A 146 -13.14 4.52 8.25
CA THR A 146 -13.06 5.49 9.36
C THR A 146 -11.93 5.15 10.33
N SER A 147 -11.75 3.88 10.64
CA SER A 147 -10.67 3.39 11.50
C SER A 147 -9.29 3.63 10.87
N ARG A 148 -9.15 3.39 9.56
CA ARG A 148 -7.90 3.68 8.83
C ARG A 148 -7.62 5.18 8.78
N LEU A 149 -8.63 6.01 8.47
CA LEU A 149 -8.47 7.47 8.44
C LEU A 149 -8.06 8.03 9.80
N LYS A 150 -8.65 7.49 10.89
CA LYS A 150 -8.24 7.82 12.25
C LYS A 150 -6.77 7.46 12.51
N ALA A 151 -6.31 6.29 12.04
CA ALA A 151 -4.91 5.88 12.17
C ALA A 151 -3.97 6.83 11.41
N VAL A 152 -4.31 7.22 10.18
CA VAL A 152 -3.55 8.22 9.41
C VAL A 152 -3.50 9.56 10.15
N LYS A 153 -4.62 10.01 10.71
CA LYS A 153 -4.70 11.27 11.48
C LYS A 153 -3.81 11.22 12.73
N GLU A 154 -3.78 10.12 13.44
CA GLU A 154 -2.89 9.95 14.59
C GLU A 154 -1.42 9.90 14.12
N ALA A 155 -1.11 9.19 13.04
CA ALA A 155 0.22 9.14 12.46
C ALA A 155 0.73 10.53 12.02
N SER A 156 -0.16 11.37 11.46
CA SER A 156 0.18 12.75 11.09
C SER A 156 0.52 13.62 12.30
N LYS A 157 -0.19 13.45 13.41
CA LYS A 157 0.10 14.16 14.69
C LYS A 157 1.45 13.72 15.30
N LEU A 158 1.86 12.48 15.05
CA LEU A 158 3.15 11.96 15.47
C LEU A 158 4.31 12.45 14.58
N GLY A 159 4.03 13.20 13.52
CA GLY A 159 5.04 13.71 12.59
C GLY A 159 5.67 12.65 11.69
N LEU A 160 4.99 11.50 11.50
CA LEU A 160 5.48 10.41 10.66
C LEU A 160 5.45 10.77 9.17
N SER A 161 6.37 10.22 8.39
CA SER A 161 6.38 10.37 6.92
C SER A 161 5.24 9.54 6.31
N LEU A 162 4.23 10.20 5.71
CA LEU A 162 2.99 9.60 5.30
C LEU A 162 2.80 9.63 3.79
N ARG A 163 2.41 8.49 3.22
CA ARG A 163 1.86 8.35 1.87
C ARG A 163 0.43 7.86 1.95
N LEU A 164 -0.47 8.43 1.15
CA LEU A 164 -1.79 7.83 0.93
C LEU A 164 -1.79 7.08 -0.39
N CYS A 165 -2.31 5.87 -0.38
CA CYS A 165 -2.42 5.02 -1.55
C CYS A 165 -3.89 4.81 -1.90
N PHE A 166 -4.33 5.36 -3.01
CA PHE A 166 -5.61 5.05 -3.66
C PHE A 166 -5.33 4.02 -4.76
N ASP A 167 -4.95 2.82 -4.32
CA ASP A 167 -4.45 1.73 -5.17
C ASP A 167 -4.84 0.36 -4.57
N PRO A 168 -5.72 -0.39 -5.25
CA PRO A 168 -6.32 -0.08 -6.55
C PRO A 168 -7.57 0.81 -6.47
N VAL A 169 -7.71 1.69 -7.45
CA VAL A 169 -9.01 2.30 -7.78
C VAL A 169 -9.87 1.23 -8.46
N LEU A 170 -11.06 1.01 -7.91
CA LEU A 170 -12.00 0.02 -8.43
C LEU A 170 -13.14 0.70 -9.20
N LYS A 171 -13.39 0.20 -10.42
CA LYS A 171 -14.54 0.63 -11.21
C LYS A 171 -15.81 -0.03 -10.69
N VAL A 172 -16.60 0.75 -9.96
CA VAL A 172 -17.92 0.36 -9.42
C VAL A 172 -18.95 1.38 -9.86
N PRO A 173 -20.27 1.07 -9.78
CA PRO A 173 -21.30 2.12 -9.97
C PRO A 173 -21.02 3.31 -9.08
N ASP A 174 -21.29 4.52 -9.59
CA ASP A 174 -21.14 5.78 -8.87
C ASP A 174 -19.73 6.05 -8.29
N TYR A 175 -18.68 5.46 -8.92
CA TYR A 175 -17.31 5.57 -8.41
C TYR A 175 -16.85 7.02 -8.23
N GLU A 176 -17.27 7.96 -9.11
CA GLU A 176 -16.90 9.37 -9.00
C GLU A 176 -17.44 10.01 -7.72
N VAL A 177 -18.67 9.65 -7.35
CA VAL A 177 -19.27 10.11 -6.07
C VAL A 177 -18.54 9.49 -4.90
N LEU A 178 -18.36 8.17 -4.91
CA LEU A 178 -17.74 7.45 -3.80
C LEU A 178 -16.30 7.90 -3.52
N TYR A 179 -15.49 8.03 -4.57
CA TYR A 179 -14.10 8.50 -4.42
C TYR A 179 -14.04 10.01 -4.17
N GLY A 180 -14.96 10.81 -4.72
CA GLY A 180 -15.08 12.23 -4.42
C GLY A 180 -15.34 12.49 -2.94
N ASP A 181 -16.35 11.85 -2.37
CA ASP A 181 -16.70 11.93 -0.93
C ASP A 181 -15.55 11.45 -0.04
N MET A 182 -14.88 10.37 -0.46
CA MET A 182 -13.68 9.88 0.25
C MET A 182 -12.58 10.94 0.30
N LEU A 183 -12.24 11.53 -0.85
CA LEU A 183 -11.19 12.56 -0.92
C LEU A 183 -11.54 13.80 -0.10
N GLU A 184 -12.77 14.28 -0.18
CA GLU A 184 -13.25 15.41 0.64
C GLU A 184 -13.09 15.12 2.14
N ARG A 185 -13.51 13.94 2.56
CA ARG A 185 -13.36 13.53 3.96
C ARG A 185 -11.90 13.39 4.38
N VAL A 186 -11.06 12.77 3.55
CA VAL A 186 -9.62 12.64 3.82
C VAL A 186 -8.98 14.02 4.02
N PHE A 187 -9.17 14.94 3.09
CA PHE A 187 -8.52 16.24 3.14
C PHE A 187 -9.18 17.24 4.11
N SER A 188 -10.40 16.97 4.57
CA SER A 188 -10.99 17.71 5.70
C SER A 188 -10.36 17.31 7.06
N GLU A 189 -9.84 16.10 7.18
CA GLU A 189 -9.28 15.57 8.43
C GLU A 189 -7.74 15.56 8.46
N ILE A 190 -7.09 15.47 7.29
CA ILE A 190 -5.63 15.40 7.14
C ILE A 190 -5.15 16.62 6.36
N ALA A 191 -4.35 17.46 7.00
CA ALA A 191 -3.76 18.62 6.33
C ALA A 191 -2.76 18.14 5.23
N PRO A 192 -2.87 18.66 3.99
CA PRO A 192 -2.04 18.21 2.88
C PRO A 192 -0.53 18.32 3.11
N HIS A 193 -0.09 19.30 3.90
CA HIS A 193 1.32 19.49 4.23
C HIS A 193 1.90 18.38 5.13
N CYS A 194 1.03 17.62 5.84
CA CYS A 194 1.45 16.44 6.62
C CYS A 194 1.74 15.23 5.74
N LEU A 195 1.34 15.27 4.45
CA LEU A 195 1.58 14.18 3.52
C LEU A 195 2.88 14.41 2.75
N ARG A 196 3.68 13.36 2.68
CA ARG A 196 4.81 13.29 1.78
C ARG A 196 4.33 13.34 0.33
N ASP A 197 3.45 12.41 -0.03
CA ASP A 197 2.90 12.25 -1.38
C ASP A 197 1.64 11.35 -1.36
N ILE A 198 1.03 11.16 -2.53
CA ILE A 198 -0.05 10.21 -2.77
C ILE A 198 0.25 9.34 -3.98
N SER A 199 -0.27 8.11 -3.98
CA SER A 199 -0.16 7.15 -5.07
C SER A 199 -1.56 6.75 -5.55
N ILE A 200 -1.79 6.79 -6.86
CA ILE A 200 -3.08 6.46 -7.49
C ILE A 200 -2.82 5.40 -8.56
N GLY A 201 -3.58 4.29 -8.52
CA GLY A 201 -3.45 3.24 -9.53
C GLY A 201 -4.74 2.46 -9.71
N GLY A 202 -5.12 2.13 -10.95
CA GLY A 202 -6.24 1.25 -11.23
C GLY A 202 -5.94 -0.20 -10.90
N PHE A 203 -6.98 -1.03 -10.82
CA PHE A 203 -6.79 -2.48 -10.62
C PHE A 203 -5.99 -3.10 -11.75
N ARG A 204 -5.01 -3.90 -11.37
CA ARG A 204 -4.13 -4.64 -12.28
C ARG A 204 -3.62 -5.92 -11.65
N THR A 205 -3.47 -6.97 -12.45
CA THR A 205 -2.94 -8.25 -11.99
C THR A 205 -2.42 -9.08 -13.15
N SER A 206 -1.53 -10.04 -12.90
CA SER A 206 -1.06 -10.93 -13.94
C SER A 206 -2.17 -11.87 -14.42
N LYS A 207 -2.05 -12.35 -15.66
CA LYS A 207 -2.98 -13.30 -16.29
C LYS A 207 -3.20 -14.54 -15.41
N ASP A 208 -2.11 -15.12 -14.92
CA ASP A 208 -2.18 -16.37 -14.15
C ASP A 208 -2.84 -16.16 -12.78
N PHE A 209 -2.59 -15.02 -12.15
CA PHE A 209 -3.19 -14.70 -10.86
C PHE A 209 -4.69 -14.46 -10.98
N LEU A 210 -5.14 -13.69 -11.97
CA LEU A 210 -6.57 -13.44 -12.17
C LEU A 210 -7.36 -14.72 -12.36
N SER A 211 -6.82 -15.67 -13.15
CA SER A 211 -7.46 -16.97 -13.36
C SER A 211 -7.68 -17.75 -12.06
N LYS A 212 -6.66 -17.76 -11.18
CA LYS A 212 -6.74 -18.42 -9.88
C LYS A 212 -7.67 -17.69 -8.90
N MET A 213 -7.62 -16.35 -8.88
CA MET A 213 -8.50 -15.52 -8.05
C MET A 213 -9.98 -15.75 -8.40
N ARG A 214 -10.31 -15.77 -9.68
CA ARG A 214 -11.67 -16.07 -10.17
C ARG A 214 -12.18 -17.45 -9.72
N LYS A 215 -11.32 -18.47 -9.76
CA LYS A 215 -11.67 -19.82 -9.28
C LYS A 215 -11.93 -19.87 -7.76
N ARG A 216 -11.26 -19.01 -7.00
CA ARG A 216 -11.43 -18.95 -5.54
C ARG A 216 -12.64 -18.13 -5.11
N ARG A 217 -13.04 -17.14 -5.93
CA ARG A 217 -14.12 -16.20 -5.64
C ARG A 217 -15.02 -16.01 -6.86
N GLU A 218 -15.74 -17.06 -7.23
CA GLU A 218 -16.60 -17.09 -8.41
C GLU A 218 -17.71 -16.03 -8.37
N SER A 219 -18.18 -15.65 -7.19
CA SER A 219 -19.24 -14.64 -6.99
C SER A 219 -18.73 -13.20 -6.90
N SER A 220 -17.43 -12.95 -7.00
CA SER A 220 -16.87 -11.60 -6.89
C SER A 220 -17.21 -10.75 -8.10
N ALA A 221 -17.98 -9.67 -7.90
CA ALA A 221 -18.31 -8.73 -8.97
C ALA A 221 -17.07 -8.03 -9.55
N ILE A 222 -16.04 -7.75 -8.70
CA ILE A 222 -14.79 -7.17 -9.14
C ILE A 222 -14.03 -8.12 -10.05
N LEU A 223 -13.86 -9.38 -9.64
CA LEU A 223 -13.10 -10.35 -10.44
C LEU A 223 -13.82 -10.78 -11.72
N SER A 224 -15.14 -10.65 -11.77
CA SER A 224 -15.95 -10.95 -12.95
C SER A 224 -15.93 -9.87 -14.03
N TYR A 225 -15.33 -8.71 -13.76
CA TYR A 225 -15.20 -7.64 -14.74
C TYR A 225 -14.44 -8.11 -15.98
N SER A 226 -14.78 -7.58 -17.16
CA SER A 226 -14.13 -7.90 -18.45
C SER A 226 -12.83 -7.11 -18.60
N TYR A 227 -11.80 -7.51 -17.84
CA TYR A 227 -10.48 -6.87 -17.91
C TYR A 227 -9.82 -7.09 -19.26
N VAL A 228 -9.04 -6.10 -19.71
CA VAL A 228 -8.23 -6.13 -20.94
C VAL A 228 -6.85 -6.67 -20.57
N LEU A 229 -6.33 -7.59 -21.40
CA LEU A 229 -4.98 -8.13 -21.27
C LEU A 229 -4.02 -7.36 -22.19
N GLU A 230 -3.09 -6.64 -21.60
CA GLU A 230 -2.01 -5.92 -22.29
C GLU A 230 -0.69 -6.30 -21.64
N ASP A 231 0.31 -6.70 -22.42
CA ASP A 231 1.66 -7.07 -21.96
C ASP A 231 1.71 -8.06 -20.78
N GLY A 232 0.77 -9.01 -20.74
CA GLY A 232 0.68 -10.04 -19.68
C GLY A 232 -0.02 -9.58 -18.41
N VAL A 233 -0.50 -8.35 -18.36
CA VAL A 233 -1.21 -7.74 -17.23
C VAL A 233 -2.68 -7.51 -17.59
N TYR A 234 -3.58 -7.96 -16.76
CA TYR A 234 -4.99 -7.59 -16.82
C TYR A 234 -5.24 -6.29 -16.08
N SER A 235 -5.89 -5.34 -16.74
CA SER A 235 -6.34 -4.05 -16.18
C SER A 235 -7.70 -3.66 -16.78
N TYR A 236 -8.19 -2.47 -16.48
CA TYR A 236 -9.36 -1.90 -17.16
C TYR A 236 -9.07 -1.52 -18.63
N GLY A 237 -7.82 -1.64 -19.11
CA GLY A 237 -7.32 -1.10 -20.38
C GLY A 237 -6.91 0.37 -20.26
N SER A 238 -6.02 0.82 -21.14
CA SER A 238 -5.37 2.14 -21.02
C SER A 238 -6.39 3.31 -20.96
N GLU A 239 -7.41 3.32 -21.80
CA GLU A 239 -8.40 4.41 -21.84
C GLU A 239 -9.22 4.50 -20.55
N GLU A 240 -9.76 3.38 -20.09
CA GLU A 240 -10.58 3.34 -18.89
C GLU A 240 -9.76 3.58 -17.61
N ASN A 241 -8.53 3.06 -17.56
CA ASN A 241 -7.60 3.37 -16.47
C ASN A 241 -7.34 4.88 -16.38
N LYS A 242 -7.02 5.53 -17.51
CA LYS A 242 -6.79 6.99 -17.56
C LYS A 242 -8.00 7.77 -17.09
N LYS A 243 -9.20 7.33 -17.43
CA LYS A 243 -10.44 7.97 -16.97
C LYS A 243 -10.61 7.84 -15.45
N LEU A 244 -10.47 6.63 -14.92
CA LEU A 244 -10.61 6.35 -13.49
C LEU A 244 -9.55 7.08 -12.65
N THR A 245 -8.29 6.93 -13.00
CA THR A 245 -7.18 7.57 -12.27
C THR A 245 -7.16 9.07 -12.47
N GLY A 246 -7.46 9.55 -13.69
CA GLY A 246 -7.53 10.97 -14.03
C GLY A 246 -8.55 11.73 -13.15
N PHE A 247 -9.72 11.14 -12.90
CA PHE A 247 -10.69 11.73 -11.96
C PHE A 247 -10.08 11.97 -10.58
N LEU A 248 -9.38 10.96 -10.02
CA LEU A 248 -8.77 11.08 -8.69
C LEU A 248 -7.59 12.06 -8.70
N ILE A 249 -6.79 12.08 -9.78
CA ILE A 249 -5.67 13.02 -9.95
C ILE A 249 -6.18 14.45 -9.93
N ASP A 250 -7.20 14.76 -10.75
CA ASP A 250 -7.74 16.11 -10.87
C ASP A 250 -8.39 16.58 -9.56
N ARG A 251 -9.13 15.71 -8.88
CA ARG A 251 -9.70 16.03 -7.57
C ARG A 251 -8.62 16.20 -6.50
N SER A 252 -7.60 15.34 -6.47
CA SER A 252 -6.51 15.42 -5.51
C SER A 252 -5.63 16.64 -5.73
N ALA A 253 -5.44 17.08 -6.98
CA ALA A 253 -4.68 18.29 -7.33
C ALA A 253 -5.31 19.59 -6.78
N GLY A 254 -6.57 19.56 -6.37
CA GLY A 254 -7.21 20.66 -5.63
C GLY A 254 -6.72 20.78 -4.18
N TYR A 255 -6.04 19.76 -3.64
CA TYR A 255 -5.59 19.71 -2.25
C TYR A 255 -4.06 19.62 -2.11
N ILE A 256 -3.39 18.89 -2.99
CA ILE A 256 -1.94 18.63 -2.92
C ILE A 256 -1.28 18.97 -4.26
N ASP A 257 -0.01 19.40 -4.22
CA ASP A 257 0.76 19.70 -5.42
C ASP A 257 0.84 18.47 -6.35
N LYS A 258 0.65 18.71 -7.66
CA LYS A 258 0.69 17.65 -8.68
C LYS A 258 2.01 16.88 -8.70
N SER A 259 3.12 17.51 -8.35
CA SER A 259 4.44 16.85 -8.26
C SER A 259 4.52 15.79 -7.15
N LYS A 260 3.56 15.79 -6.21
CA LYS A 260 3.41 14.79 -5.15
C LYS A 260 2.38 13.71 -5.47
N ILE A 261 1.84 13.68 -6.69
CA ILE A 261 0.88 12.67 -7.13
C ILE A 261 1.60 11.69 -8.05
N PHE A 262 1.81 10.48 -7.57
CA PHE A 262 2.38 9.39 -8.35
C PHE A 262 1.26 8.53 -8.93
N THR A 263 1.42 8.13 -10.19
CA THR A 263 0.45 7.29 -10.89
C THR A 263 1.17 6.14 -11.57
N TRP A 264 0.60 4.95 -11.43
CA TRP A 264 1.00 3.84 -12.27
C TRP A 264 0.18 3.86 -13.57
N GLU A 265 0.86 3.94 -14.72
CA GLU A 265 0.29 3.89 -16.08
C GLU A 265 0.53 2.55 -16.74
#